data_baea92374114716d1b6805bd41f73b34
#
_entry.id   baea92374114716d1b6805bd41f73b34
#
_cell.length_a   1.000
_cell.length_b   1.000
_cell.length_c   1.000
_cell.angle_alpha   90.00
_cell.angle_beta   90.00
_cell.angle_gamma   90.00
#
_symmetry.space_group_name_H-M   'P 1'
#
loop_
_entity.id
_entity.type
_entity.pdbx_description
1 polymer ?
#
loop_
_entity_poly.entity_id
_entity_poly.type
_entity_poly.pdbx_seq_one_letter_code
_entity_poly.pdbx_strand_id
1 'polypeptide(L)'
;MKKLLFAVLACIAVVPAMSQDVQYGRKVTDYTTGPKVGGYVIAKYALTDQDGQNQNSGLSQRLFRVYVDGTILKDFKYRVQIQANNAAFHMKDYFVEWAHWKEFAVKVGQYKRAFLFENPYNPWDVGFGDYSQITKMFSGMGDYCGEAGSNGGRDQGIQIQGDLLPMADGDYRLIHYQLQLMNGQGINTADANSHKDVIGTLQVQPIKDLYIGAFGWIGDYTANGVTVDRNRWAVAAKYEHNSWSARAEYVNSKGHKISELQADGTFSGAGKADGWYAAVGVPVNDWFKVYAKYDVYRSQASSETMKSMYCIAPNFQIHKNLMLQLQYNLVDNKPTSSKWNELWAEVYFRF
;
A
#
# COMPACT_ATOMS: atom_id res chain seq x y z
N MET A 1 10.89 -7.56 -24.11
CA MET A 1 10.10 -6.42 -23.60
C MET A 1 9.01 -5.96 -24.58
N LYS A 2 9.34 -5.58 -25.83
CA LYS A 2 8.31 -5.15 -26.83
C LYS A 2 7.22 -6.22 -27.08
N LYS A 3 7.56 -7.52 -27.11
CA LYS A 3 6.60 -8.61 -27.30
C LYS A 3 5.64 -8.82 -26.15
N LEU A 4 6.05 -8.50 -24.91
CA LEU A 4 5.18 -8.61 -23.72
C LEU A 4 4.19 -7.46 -23.63
N LEU A 5 4.62 -6.26 -24.04
CA LEU A 5 3.75 -5.07 -24.10
C LEU A 5 2.65 -5.26 -25.17
N PHE A 6 3.00 -5.86 -26.32
CA PHE A 6 2.03 -6.21 -27.36
C PHE A 6 1.05 -7.30 -26.91
N ALA A 7 1.51 -8.29 -26.12
CA ALA A 7 0.65 -9.32 -25.57
C ALA A 7 -0.37 -8.76 -24.57
N VAL A 8 0.05 -7.83 -23.71
CA VAL A 8 -0.84 -7.16 -22.74
C VAL A 8 -1.84 -6.25 -23.46
N LEU A 9 -1.40 -5.48 -24.46
CA LEU A 9 -2.29 -4.65 -25.30
C LEU A 9 -3.23 -5.50 -26.15
N ALA A 10 -2.77 -6.65 -26.68
CA ALA A 10 -3.61 -7.59 -27.41
C ALA A 10 -4.66 -8.25 -26.51
N CYS A 11 -4.32 -8.59 -25.25
CA CYS A 11 -5.28 -9.07 -24.26
C CYS A 11 -6.38 -8.01 -23.96
N ILE A 12 -6.01 -6.74 -23.89
CA ILE A 12 -6.97 -5.64 -23.66
C ILE A 12 -7.90 -5.46 -24.87
N ALA A 13 -7.39 -5.64 -26.09
CA ALA A 13 -8.18 -5.51 -27.32
C ALA A 13 -9.08 -6.73 -27.62
N VAL A 14 -8.74 -7.91 -27.10
CA VAL A 14 -9.47 -9.17 -27.34
C VAL A 14 -10.57 -9.42 -26.29
N VAL A 15 -10.51 -8.79 -25.13
CA VAL A 15 -11.52 -8.98 -24.05
C VAL A 15 -12.96 -8.67 -24.49
N PRO A 16 -13.25 -7.65 -25.32
CA PRO A 16 -14.61 -7.46 -25.85
C PRO A 16 -15.08 -8.57 -26.80
N ALA A 17 -14.16 -9.25 -27.47
CA ALA A 17 -14.49 -10.33 -28.41
C ALA A 17 -14.64 -11.71 -27.74
N MET A 18 -14.02 -11.91 -26.57
CA MET A 18 -14.14 -13.17 -25.82
C MET A 18 -15.28 -13.20 -24.80
N SER A 19 -16.02 -12.10 -24.65
CA SER A 19 -17.22 -12.07 -23.79
C SER A 19 -18.46 -12.68 -24.46
N GLN A 20 -18.33 -13.19 -25.67
CA GLN A 20 -19.40 -13.92 -26.34
C GLN A 20 -19.22 -15.42 -26.12
N ASP A 21 -20.18 -16.00 -25.44
CA ASP A 21 -20.40 -17.43 -25.30
C ASP A 21 -19.51 -18.21 -24.29
N VAL A 22 -19.77 -18.03 -23.01
CA VAL A 22 -19.56 -19.12 -22.06
C VAL A 22 -20.88 -19.88 -21.92
N GLN A 23 -20.88 -21.11 -22.45
CA GLN A 23 -22.01 -22.05 -22.40
C GLN A 23 -22.34 -22.49 -20.98
N TYR A 24 -23.19 -21.74 -20.29
CA TYR A 24 -24.00 -22.24 -19.18
C TYR A 24 -25.42 -21.68 -19.25
N GLY A 25 -25.96 -21.45 -20.48
CA GLY A 25 -27.36 -21.08 -20.68
C GLY A 25 -27.75 -19.67 -20.24
N ARG A 26 -26.77 -18.82 -19.85
CA ARG A 26 -26.96 -17.40 -19.58
C ARG A 26 -26.02 -16.58 -20.46
N LYS A 27 -26.53 -15.55 -21.08
CA LYS A 27 -25.68 -14.59 -21.82
C LYS A 27 -24.83 -13.82 -20.80
N VAL A 28 -23.52 -14.01 -20.83
CA VAL A 28 -22.56 -13.33 -19.95
C VAL A 28 -22.69 -11.80 -20.08
N THR A 29 -23.11 -11.31 -21.23
CA THR A 29 -23.37 -9.88 -21.51
C THR A 29 -24.40 -9.22 -20.59
N ASP A 30 -25.34 -9.98 -20.02
CA ASP A 30 -26.39 -9.41 -19.20
C ASP A 30 -25.91 -9.04 -17.79
N TYR A 31 -24.71 -9.51 -17.39
CA TYR A 31 -24.16 -9.38 -16.03
C TYR A 31 -22.73 -8.87 -15.97
N THR A 32 -22.16 -8.46 -17.12
CA THR A 32 -20.77 -8.01 -17.20
C THR A 32 -20.73 -6.52 -17.48
N THR A 33 -20.14 -5.75 -16.58
CA THR A 33 -19.69 -4.41 -16.94
C THR A 33 -18.38 -4.55 -17.67
N GLY A 34 -18.29 -4.05 -18.89
CA GLY A 34 -17.07 -4.09 -19.71
C GLY A 34 -15.84 -3.59 -18.93
N PRO A 35 -14.62 -4.03 -19.30
CA PRO A 35 -13.41 -3.66 -18.61
C PRO A 35 -13.22 -2.13 -18.64
N LYS A 36 -12.99 -1.54 -17.48
CA LYS A 36 -12.59 -0.14 -17.32
C LYS A 36 -11.08 -0.09 -17.24
N VAL A 37 -10.46 0.57 -18.20
CA VAL A 37 -9.03 0.83 -18.21
C VAL A 37 -8.78 2.17 -17.55
N GLY A 38 -7.83 2.20 -16.62
CA GLY A 38 -7.39 3.42 -15.98
C GLY A 38 -5.90 3.34 -15.66
N GLY A 39 -5.33 4.48 -15.34
CA GLY A 39 -3.92 4.51 -14.99
C GLY A 39 -3.47 5.88 -14.53
N TYR A 40 -2.22 5.96 -14.10
CA TYR A 40 -1.59 7.21 -13.74
C TYR A 40 -0.07 7.15 -13.82
N VAL A 41 0.51 8.31 -14.01
CA VAL A 41 1.95 8.56 -14.06
C VAL A 41 2.30 9.52 -12.93
N ILE A 42 3.42 9.29 -12.26
CA ILE A 42 4.01 10.23 -11.32
C ILE A 42 5.46 10.46 -11.73
N ALA A 43 5.76 11.70 -12.12
CA ALA A 43 7.12 12.18 -12.33
C ALA A 43 7.56 12.94 -11.09
N LYS A 44 8.80 12.74 -10.66
CA LYS A 44 9.36 13.32 -9.45
C LYS A 44 10.69 13.98 -9.74
N TYR A 45 10.86 15.22 -9.29
CA TYR A 45 12.15 15.86 -9.11
C TYR A 45 12.45 15.92 -7.62
N ALA A 46 13.63 15.46 -7.23
CA ALA A 46 14.06 15.44 -5.83
C ALA A 46 15.39 16.18 -5.67
N LEU A 47 15.51 16.91 -4.57
CA LEU A 47 16.73 17.52 -4.07
C LEU A 47 16.97 17.01 -2.66
N THR A 48 18.23 16.75 -2.29
CA THR A 48 18.64 16.42 -0.92
C THR A 48 20.01 17.00 -0.62
N ASP A 49 20.21 17.41 0.62
CA ASP A 49 21.52 17.79 1.16
C ASP A 49 22.14 16.67 2.03
N GLN A 50 21.59 15.44 1.94
CA GLN A 50 22.13 14.29 2.64
C GLN A 50 23.56 13.98 2.17
N ASP A 51 24.51 13.94 3.11
CA ASP A 51 25.89 13.58 2.84
C ASP A 51 26.04 12.16 2.26
N GLY A 52 27.01 11.99 1.36
CA GLY A 52 27.33 10.69 0.76
C GLY A 52 26.39 10.24 -0.37
N GLN A 53 25.43 11.06 -0.79
CA GLN A 53 24.61 10.78 -1.97
C GLN A 53 25.37 11.17 -3.25
N ASN A 54 25.48 10.23 -4.20
CA ASN A 54 26.14 10.49 -5.49
C ASN A 54 25.38 11.48 -6.39
N GLN A 55 24.08 11.65 -6.15
CA GLN A 55 23.21 12.61 -6.84
C GLN A 55 22.37 13.35 -5.80
N ASN A 56 22.68 14.61 -5.59
CA ASN A 56 21.91 15.47 -4.69
C ASN A 56 20.63 16.01 -5.34
N SER A 57 20.47 15.82 -6.65
CA SER A 57 19.25 16.24 -7.38
C SER A 57 19.00 15.35 -8.59
N GLY A 58 17.74 15.19 -8.98
CA GLY A 58 17.41 14.45 -10.19
C GLY A 58 15.92 14.34 -10.49
N LEU A 59 15.64 14.23 -11.80
CA LEU A 59 14.33 13.87 -12.32
C LEU A 59 14.22 12.35 -12.44
N SER A 60 13.15 11.78 -11.95
CA SER A 60 12.86 10.36 -12.03
C SER A 60 11.40 10.10 -12.40
N GLN A 61 11.15 8.99 -13.10
CA GLN A 61 9.82 8.41 -13.20
C GLN A 61 9.57 7.62 -11.91
N ARG A 62 8.82 8.20 -10.98
CA ARG A 62 8.47 7.51 -9.74
C ARG A 62 7.68 6.25 -10.02
N LEU A 63 6.63 6.35 -10.83
CA LEU A 63 5.88 5.19 -11.34
C LEU A 63 4.99 5.55 -12.54
N PHE A 64 4.75 4.53 -13.36
CA PHE A 64 3.68 4.45 -14.34
C PHE A 64 2.83 3.24 -13.99
N ARG A 65 1.54 3.40 -13.85
CA ARG A 65 0.61 2.34 -13.46
C ARG A 65 -0.58 2.28 -14.41
N VAL A 66 -0.93 1.07 -14.82
CA VAL A 66 -2.14 0.80 -15.61
C VAL A 66 -2.91 -0.32 -14.92
N TYR A 67 -4.22 -0.22 -14.89
CA TYR A 67 -5.09 -1.26 -14.36
C TYR A 67 -6.34 -1.44 -15.23
N VAL A 68 -6.87 -2.64 -15.15
CA VAL A 68 -8.14 -3.04 -15.76
C VAL A 68 -9.03 -3.56 -14.64
N ASP A 69 -10.19 -2.95 -14.49
CA ASP A 69 -11.20 -3.34 -13.52
C ASP A 69 -12.47 -3.75 -14.23
N GLY A 70 -13.22 -4.68 -13.66
CA GLY A 70 -14.54 -5.03 -14.17
C GLY A 70 -15.34 -5.90 -13.21
N THR A 71 -16.54 -6.25 -13.64
CA THR A 71 -17.42 -7.15 -12.92
C THR A 71 -17.93 -8.23 -13.88
N ILE A 72 -17.82 -9.48 -13.47
CA ILE A 72 -18.33 -10.66 -14.20
C ILE A 72 -19.49 -11.24 -13.38
N LEU A 73 -20.53 -11.68 -14.06
CA LEU A 73 -21.69 -12.34 -13.42
C LEU A 73 -22.27 -11.53 -12.25
N LYS A 74 -22.26 -10.19 -12.35
CA LYS A 74 -22.81 -9.23 -11.38
C LYS A 74 -22.05 -9.16 -10.04
N ASP A 75 -21.64 -10.30 -9.49
CA ASP A 75 -21.11 -10.40 -8.12
C ASP A 75 -19.57 -10.60 -8.08
N PHE A 76 -18.94 -10.94 -9.20
CA PHE A 76 -17.51 -11.19 -9.29
C PHE A 76 -16.78 -9.96 -9.82
N LYS A 77 -16.11 -9.24 -8.95
CA LYS A 77 -15.21 -8.13 -9.30
C LYS A 77 -13.83 -8.69 -9.62
N TYR A 78 -13.15 -8.09 -10.58
CA TYR A 78 -11.75 -8.42 -10.87
C TYR A 78 -10.91 -7.16 -11.08
N ARG A 79 -9.64 -7.30 -10.83
CA ARG A 79 -8.60 -6.32 -11.17
C ARG A 79 -7.37 -7.01 -11.70
N VAL A 80 -6.77 -6.40 -12.74
CA VAL A 80 -5.39 -6.66 -13.16
C VAL A 80 -4.65 -5.34 -13.19
N GLN A 81 -3.51 -5.24 -12.51
CA GLN A 81 -2.74 -4.01 -12.41
C GLN A 81 -1.26 -4.27 -12.62
N ILE A 82 -0.65 -3.46 -13.45
CA ILE A 82 0.78 -3.46 -13.73
C ILE A 82 1.40 -2.12 -13.37
N GLN A 83 2.67 -2.13 -13.03
CA GLN A 83 3.45 -0.94 -12.74
C GLN A 83 4.81 -1.01 -13.41
N ALA A 84 5.23 0.09 -14.01
CA ALA A 84 6.60 0.31 -14.42
C ALA A 84 7.21 1.46 -13.61
N ASN A 85 8.49 1.36 -13.34
CA ASN A 85 9.35 2.43 -12.85
C ASN A 85 10.66 2.39 -13.63
N ASN A 86 11.60 3.28 -13.35
CA ASN A 86 12.86 3.39 -14.11
C ASN A 86 13.62 2.06 -14.28
N ALA A 87 13.47 1.12 -13.36
CA ALA A 87 14.28 -0.09 -13.30
C ALA A 87 13.53 -1.35 -13.75
N ALA A 88 12.21 -1.43 -13.58
CA ALA A 88 11.52 -2.68 -13.72
C ALA A 88 10.01 -2.54 -14.02
N PHE A 89 9.47 -3.64 -14.54
CA PHE A 89 8.06 -3.83 -14.80
C PHE A 89 7.52 -4.91 -13.85
N HIS A 90 6.45 -4.61 -13.11
CA HIS A 90 5.90 -5.50 -12.09
C HIS A 90 4.41 -5.73 -12.29
N MET A 91 3.97 -6.99 -12.21
CA MET A 91 2.58 -7.30 -11.92
C MET A 91 2.27 -6.88 -10.48
N LYS A 92 1.27 -6.04 -10.26
CA LYS A 92 0.90 -5.55 -8.92
C LYS A 92 -0.30 -6.29 -8.36
N ASP A 93 -1.46 -6.04 -8.90
CA ASP A 93 -2.69 -6.69 -8.46
C ASP A 93 -3.21 -7.61 -9.56
N TYR A 94 -3.59 -8.81 -9.20
CA TYR A 94 -4.48 -9.66 -9.99
C TYR A 94 -5.34 -10.47 -9.03
N PHE A 95 -6.63 -10.21 -9.05
CA PHE A 95 -7.54 -10.89 -8.15
C PHE A 95 -8.95 -10.98 -8.74
N VAL A 96 -9.70 -11.93 -8.21
CA VAL A 96 -11.15 -12.01 -8.33
C VAL A 96 -11.73 -11.92 -6.93
N GLU A 97 -12.81 -11.15 -6.78
CA GLU A 97 -13.55 -10.97 -5.54
C GLU A 97 -15.01 -11.29 -5.77
N TRP A 98 -15.52 -12.30 -5.09
CA TRP A 98 -16.95 -12.54 -5.00
C TRP A 98 -17.54 -11.68 -3.88
N ALA A 99 -18.44 -10.78 -4.21
CA ALA A 99 -19.00 -9.76 -3.33
C ALA A 99 -20.52 -9.64 -3.53
N HIS A 100 -21.24 -10.72 -3.24
CA HIS A 100 -22.70 -10.78 -3.33
C HIS A 100 -23.36 -10.00 -2.18
N TRP A 101 -22.83 -10.14 -0.96
CA TRP A 101 -23.31 -9.47 0.23
C TRP A 101 -22.32 -8.39 0.71
N LYS A 102 -22.85 -7.37 1.38
CA LYS A 102 -21.99 -6.38 2.03
C LYS A 102 -21.30 -6.95 3.26
N GLU A 103 -21.98 -7.87 3.92
CA GLU A 103 -21.54 -8.52 5.16
C GLU A 103 -20.44 -9.57 4.94
N PHE A 104 -20.33 -10.11 3.72
CA PHE A 104 -19.37 -11.17 3.40
C PHE A 104 -18.95 -11.14 1.94
N ALA A 105 -17.66 -11.04 1.72
CA ALA A 105 -17.03 -11.17 0.41
C ALA A 105 -15.77 -12.03 0.51
N VAL A 106 -15.42 -12.70 -0.58
CA VAL A 106 -14.20 -13.52 -0.69
C VAL A 106 -13.37 -13.03 -1.85
N LYS A 107 -12.08 -12.78 -1.60
CA LYS A 107 -11.10 -12.35 -2.60
C LYS A 107 -9.97 -13.36 -2.69
N VAL A 108 -9.56 -13.70 -3.92
CA VAL A 108 -8.47 -14.63 -4.20
C VAL A 108 -7.54 -14.02 -5.25
N GLY A 109 -6.25 -14.15 -5.06
CA GLY A 109 -5.22 -13.67 -5.97
C GLY A 109 -4.10 -12.92 -5.28
N GLN A 110 -3.55 -11.92 -5.96
CA GLN A 110 -2.50 -11.05 -5.46
C GLN A 110 -3.02 -9.63 -5.25
N TYR A 111 -2.91 -9.12 -4.05
CA TYR A 111 -3.42 -7.80 -3.66
C TYR A 111 -2.73 -7.29 -2.40
N LYS A 112 -3.06 -6.07 -1.98
CA LYS A 112 -2.49 -5.45 -0.78
C LYS A 112 -2.89 -6.17 0.50
N ARG A 113 -1.90 -6.31 1.40
CA ARG A 113 -2.12 -6.84 2.75
C ARG A 113 -3.03 -5.91 3.53
N ALA A 114 -3.97 -6.46 4.28
CA ALA A 114 -4.91 -5.73 5.13
C ALA A 114 -4.24 -5.35 6.46
N PHE A 115 -3.17 -4.58 6.38
CA PHE A 115 -2.39 -4.12 7.52
C PHE A 115 -2.13 -2.63 7.40
N LEU A 116 -2.55 -1.84 8.40
CA LEU A 116 -2.59 -0.39 8.45
C LEU A 116 -3.65 0.26 7.53
N PHE A 117 -4.09 1.45 7.88
CA PHE A 117 -4.97 2.26 7.02
C PHE A 117 -4.24 2.81 5.79
N GLU A 118 -2.95 3.15 5.93
CA GLU A 118 -2.22 3.78 4.84
C GLU A 118 -1.83 2.78 3.73
N ASN A 119 -1.58 1.50 4.02
CA ASN A 119 -1.18 0.53 3.01
C ASN A 119 -2.15 0.42 1.81
N PRO A 120 -3.49 0.36 2.00
CA PRO A 120 -4.45 0.31 0.90
C PRO A 120 -4.45 1.54 -0.03
N TYR A 121 -4.01 2.71 0.41
CA TYR A 121 -4.02 3.90 -0.44
C TYR A 121 -3.20 3.72 -1.72
N ASN A 122 -3.66 4.30 -2.82
CA ASN A 122 -2.82 4.46 -3.98
C ASN A 122 -1.82 5.60 -3.74
N PRO A 123 -0.65 5.59 -4.37
CA PRO A 123 0.29 6.71 -4.31
C PRO A 123 -0.31 8.07 -4.67
N TRP A 124 -1.37 8.10 -5.48
CA TRP A 124 -2.14 9.30 -5.80
C TRP A 124 -2.86 9.88 -4.58
N ASP A 125 -3.35 9.01 -3.68
CA ASP A 125 -4.31 9.37 -2.62
C ASP A 125 -3.65 9.53 -1.24
N VAL A 126 -2.34 9.26 -1.12
CA VAL A 126 -1.61 9.29 0.16
C VAL A 126 -1.56 10.72 0.74
N GLY A 127 -1.53 11.75 -0.13
CA GLY A 127 -1.36 13.15 0.25
C GLY A 127 0.10 13.59 0.36
N PHE A 128 1.02 12.65 0.36
CA PHE A 128 2.47 12.84 0.44
C PHE A 128 3.15 12.12 -0.73
N GLY A 129 4.37 12.58 -1.09
CA GLY A 129 5.19 11.96 -2.12
C GLY A 129 5.67 10.55 -1.78
N ASP A 130 5.47 10.06 -0.56
CA ASP A 130 5.73 8.66 -0.18
C ASP A 130 4.88 8.26 1.03
N TYR A 131 4.73 6.95 1.23
CA TYR A 131 4.12 6.36 2.42
C TYR A 131 4.93 6.70 3.68
N SER A 132 4.30 6.57 4.84
CA SER A 132 4.98 6.66 6.13
C SER A 132 6.06 5.57 6.28
N GLN A 133 7.05 5.84 7.14
CA GLN A 133 8.09 4.87 7.45
C GLN A 133 7.50 3.56 7.95
N ILE A 134 6.50 3.61 8.84
CA ILE A 134 5.87 2.41 9.38
C ILE A 134 5.14 1.61 8.30
N THR A 135 4.47 2.26 7.36
CA THR A 135 3.81 1.56 6.26
C THR A 135 4.84 0.88 5.36
N LYS A 136 5.97 1.53 5.06
CA LYS A 136 7.06 0.92 4.29
C LYS A 136 7.69 -0.25 5.03
N MET A 137 8.08 -0.05 6.29
CA MET A 137 8.83 -1.02 7.09
C MET A 137 7.99 -2.20 7.59
N PHE A 138 6.67 -2.07 7.68
CA PHE A 138 5.84 -3.09 8.31
C PHE A 138 4.71 -3.66 7.43
N SER A 139 4.57 -3.20 6.18
CA SER A 139 3.56 -3.75 5.25
C SER A 139 4.15 -4.52 4.07
N GLY A 140 5.48 -4.66 3.98
CA GLY A 140 6.16 -5.30 2.85
C GLY A 140 6.48 -4.33 1.70
N MET A 141 6.94 -3.11 2.03
CA MET A 141 7.42 -2.11 1.05
C MET A 141 8.89 -1.74 1.29
N GLY A 142 9.79 -2.69 1.40
CA GLY A 142 11.14 -2.56 1.93
C GLY A 142 11.10 -2.90 3.41
N ASP A 143 10.55 -4.04 3.69
CA ASP A 143 10.11 -4.47 5.01
C ASP A 143 11.29 -4.66 5.98
N TYR A 144 11.01 -4.45 7.26
CA TYR A 144 11.96 -4.62 8.35
C TYR A 144 12.68 -5.98 8.31
N CYS A 145 11.99 -7.07 8.04
CA CYS A 145 12.58 -8.41 7.96
C CYS A 145 13.46 -8.65 6.72
N GLY A 146 13.42 -7.77 5.71
CA GLY A 146 14.23 -7.86 4.49
C GLY A 146 13.42 -8.06 3.20
N GLU A 147 12.10 -8.08 3.26
CA GLU A 147 11.25 -8.19 2.07
C GLU A 147 11.41 -6.94 1.17
N ALA A 148 11.50 -7.15 -0.13
CA ALA A 148 11.83 -6.11 -1.10
C ALA A 148 10.76 -5.02 -1.21
N GLY A 149 11.19 -3.77 -1.38
CA GLY A 149 10.30 -2.61 -1.55
C GLY A 149 9.44 -2.67 -2.80
N SER A 150 9.86 -3.39 -3.84
CA SER A 150 9.09 -3.60 -5.07
C SER A 150 7.76 -4.32 -4.83
N ASN A 151 7.60 -5.06 -3.75
CA ASN A 151 6.37 -5.74 -3.37
C ASN A 151 5.22 -4.76 -3.11
N GLY A 152 5.53 -3.58 -2.59
CA GLY A 152 4.55 -2.51 -2.43
C GLY A 152 3.37 -2.91 -1.53
N GLY A 153 3.65 -3.63 -0.44
CA GLY A 153 2.69 -4.07 0.56
C GLY A 153 1.70 -5.14 0.08
N ARG A 154 2.10 -5.99 -0.86
CA ARG A 154 1.25 -7.00 -1.49
C ARG A 154 1.73 -8.41 -1.26
N ASP A 155 0.79 -9.35 -1.42
CA ASP A 155 1.06 -10.78 -1.37
C ASP A 155 -0.01 -11.57 -2.11
N GLN A 156 0.20 -12.87 -2.27
CA GLN A 156 -0.76 -13.81 -2.85
C GLN A 156 -1.51 -14.55 -1.74
N GLY A 157 -2.82 -14.68 -1.88
CA GLY A 157 -3.60 -15.39 -0.88
C GLY A 157 -5.12 -15.29 -1.05
N ILE A 158 -5.81 -15.58 0.04
CA ILE A 158 -7.27 -15.54 0.15
C ILE A 158 -7.64 -14.55 1.25
N GLN A 159 -8.69 -13.76 1.04
CA GLN A 159 -9.25 -12.82 2.00
C GLN A 159 -10.75 -13.04 2.14
N ILE A 160 -11.24 -13.00 3.36
CA ILE A 160 -12.65 -12.75 3.66
C ILE A 160 -12.78 -11.35 4.25
N GLN A 161 -13.86 -10.65 3.90
CA GLN A 161 -14.13 -9.31 4.40
C GLN A 161 -15.62 -9.01 4.43
N GLY A 162 -16.01 -8.01 5.19
CA GLY A 162 -17.39 -7.56 5.21
C GLY A 162 -17.63 -6.34 6.09
N ASP A 163 -18.80 -5.76 5.91
CA ASP A 163 -19.29 -4.59 6.63
C ASP A 163 -20.53 -4.96 7.42
N LEU A 164 -20.49 -4.82 8.74
CA LEU A 164 -21.55 -5.26 9.65
C LEU A 164 -22.22 -4.07 10.35
N LEU A 165 -23.42 -4.28 10.84
CA LEU A 165 -24.19 -3.36 11.65
C LEU A 165 -24.46 -2.02 10.93
N PRO A 166 -25.46 -1.97 10.02
CA PRO A 166 -25.85 -0.72 9.40
C PRO A 166 -26.32 0.28 10.45
N MET A 167 -25.84 1.50 10.37
CA MET A 167 -26.23 2.57 11.27
C MET A 167 -27.55 3.18 10.82
N ALA A 168 -28.30 3.74 11.76
CA ALA A 168 -29.67 4.25 11.55
C ALA A 168 -29.77 5.32 10.45
N ASP A 169 -28.73 6.11 10.27
CA ASP A 169 -28.60 7.13 9.22
C ASP A 169 -28.35 6.52 7.82
N GLY A 170 -28.26 5.18 7.71
CA GLY A 170 -28.23 4.42 6.46
C GLY A 170 -26.98 4.50 5.60
N ASP A 171 -26.12 5.48 5.86
CA ASP A 171 -25.00 5.83 4.98
C ASP A 171 -23.71 5.05 5.25
N TYR A 172 -23.58 4.41 6.42
CA TYR A 172 -22.35 3.69 6.78
C TYR A 172 -22.63 2.48 7.69
N ARG A 173 -21.61 1.64 7.84
CA ARG A 173 -21.61 0.46 8.70
C ARG A 173 -20.68 0.68 9.89
N LEU A 174 -21.09 0.21 11.07
CA LEU A 174 -20.32 0.39 12.30
C LEU A 174 -19.01 -0.40 12.28
N ILE A 175 -19.00 -1.61 11.72
CA ILE A 175 -17.86 -2.52 11.75
C ILE A 175 -17.46 -2.91 10.33
N HIS A 176 -16.15 -2.82 10.03
CA HIS A 176 -15.53 -3.45 8.89
C HIS A 176 -14.48 -4.45 9.35
N TYR A 177 -14.46 -5.66 8.77
CA TYR A 177 -13.47 -6.67 9.08
C TYR A 177 -12.80 -7.22 7.82
N GLN A 178 -11.54 -7.63 7.96
CA GLN A 178 -10.79 -8.38 6.95
C GLN A 178 -9.96 -9.46 7.64
N LEU A 179 -9.92 -10.64 7.05
CA LEU A 179 -9.04 -11.74 7.46
C LEU A 179 -8.39 -12.33 6.21
N GLN A 180 -7.07 -12.37 6.20
CA GLN A 180 -6.26 -12.85 5.08
C GLN A 180 -5.43 -14.06 5.49
N LEU A 181 -5.32 -15.01 4.57
CA LEU A 181 -4.33 -16.09 4.59
C LEU A 181 -3.42 -15.89 3.38
N MET A 182 -2.15 -15.53 3.60
CA MET A 182 -1.20 -15.11 2.59
C MET A 182 0.02 -16.03 2.55
N ASN A 183 0.73 -16.10 1.41
CA ASN A 183 1.96 -16.88 1.29
C ASN A 183 3.12 -16.33 2.13
N GLY A 184 3.14 -15.04 2.46
CA GLY A 184 4.20 -14.46 3.28
C GLY A 184 5.45 -14.00 2.52
N GLN A 185 5.55 -14.25 1.22
CA GLN A 185 6.78 -14.02 0.44
C GLN A 185 6.74 -12.77 -0.46
N GLY A 186 5.60 -12.08 -0.52
CA GLY A 186 5.41 -10.89 -1.35
C GLY A 186 4.96 -11.20 -2.78
N ILE A 187 4.95 -10.17 -3.62
CA ILE A 187 4.40 -10.27 -4.98
C ILE A 187 5.27 -11.12 -5.90
N ASN A 188 4.60 -11.84 -6.83
CA ASN A 188 5.23 -12.59 -7.92
C ASN A 188 6.30 -13.58 -7.43
N THR A 189 6.24 -13.97 -6.17
CA THR A 189 7.19 -14.90 -5.54
C THR A 189 6.45 -16.17 -5.17
N ALA A 190 7.03 -17.31 -5.52
CA ALA A 190 6.54 -18.59 -5.06
C ALA A 190 6.71 -18.71 -3.54
N ASP A 191 5.86 -19.49 -2.92
CA ASP A 191 5.98 -19.80 -1.51
C ASP A 191 7.33 -20.49 -1.22
N ALA A 192 8.11 -19.90 -0.32
CA ALA A 192 9.46 -20.37 0.01
C ALA A 192 9.50 -21.29 1.25
N ASN A 193 8.38 -21.35 1.98
CA ASN A 193 8.21 -22.20 3.16
C ASN A 193 6.78 -22.77 3.20
N SER A 194 6.46 -23.68 4.06
CA SER A 194 5.11 -24.26 4.17
C SER A 194 4.18 -23.42 5.06
N HIS A 195 4.66 -22.35 5.67
CA HIS A 195 3.90 -21.51 6.56
C HIS A 195 3.09 -20.46 5.79
N LYS A 196 2.01 -20.00 6.40
CA LYS A 196 1.16 -18.94 5.84
C LYS A 196 1.04 -17.81 6.85
N ASP A 197 1.05 -16.60 6.32
CA ASP A 197 0.77 -15.41 7.09
C ASP A 197 -0.73 -15.26 7.31
N VAL A 198 -1.12 -15.01 8.54
CA VAL A 198 -2.49 -14.64 8.91
C VAL A 198 -2.51 -13.15 9.25
N ILE A 199 -3.32 -12.37 8.51
CA ILE A 199 -3.45 -10.93 8.73
C ILE A 199 -4.92 -10.62 9.01
N GLY A 200 -5.17 -9.94 10.13
CA GLY A 200 -6.51 -9.55 10.55
C GLY A 200 -6.64 -8.04 10.72
N THR A 201 -7.79 -7.52 10.32
CA THR A 201 -8.18 -6.11 10.49
C THR A 201 -9.58 -6.04 11.05
N LEU A 202 -9.73 -5.25 12.09
CA LEU A 202 -11.03 -4.86 12.63
C LEU A 202 -11.09 -3.33 12.68
N GLN A 203 -12.08 -2.75 12.03
CA GLN A 203 -12.31 -1.30 12.04
C GLN A 203 -13.70 -1.02 12.60
N VAL A 204 -13.79 0.01 13.42
CA VAL A 204 -15.06 0.52 13.95
C VAL A 204 -15.21 1.95 13.48
N GLN A 205 -16.40 2.30 13.00
CA GLN A 205 -16.79 3.65 12.57
C GLN A 205 -17.87 4.19 13.52
N PRO A 206 -17.49 4.72 14.71
CA PRO A 206 -18.43 5.12 15.74
C PRO A 206 -19.31 6.32 15.34
N ILE A 207 -18.77 7.18 14.51
CA ILE A 207 -19.48 8.27 13.82
C ILE A 207 -19.03 8.30 12.37
N LYS A 208 -19.83 8.86 11.49
CA LYS A 208 -19.53 8.97 10.06
C LYS A 208 -18.13 9.54 9.83
N ASP A 209 -17.35 8.89 8.96
CA ASP A 209 -16.02 9.31 8.51
C ASP A 209 -14.90 9.23 9.59
N LEU A 210 -15.20 8.80 10.83
CA LEU A 210 -14.19 8.48 11.84
C LEU A 210 -14.00 6.97 11.96
N TYR A 211 -12.82 6.47 11.67
CA TYR A 211 -12.46 5.07 11.75
C TYR A 211 -11.39 4.83 12.81
N ILE A 212 -11.63 3.84 13.64
CA ILE A 212 -10.65 3.33 14.61
C ILE A 212 -10.35 1.89 14.21
N GLY A 213 -9.08 1.55 14.04
CA GLY A 213 -8.64 0.25 13.54
C GLY A 213 -7.69 -0.45 14.49
N ALA A 214 -7.85 -1.78 14.58
CA ALA A 214 -6.89 -2.70 15.17
C ALA A 214 -6.47 -3.72 14.10
N PHE A 215 -5.16 -4.00 14.05
CA PHE A 215 -4.55 -4.85 13.04
C PHE A 215 -3.64 -5.88 13.71
N GLY A 216 -3.66 -7.09 13.21
CA GLY A 216 -2.78 -8.17 13.65
C GLY A 216 -2.17 -8.89 12.46
N TRP A 217 -0.92 -9.32 12.61
CA TRP A 217 -0.22 -10.12 11.62
C TRP A 217 0.66 -11.15 12.33
N ILE A 218 0.44 -12.42 12.04
CA ILE A 218 1.23 -13.55 12.51
C ILE A 218 1.75 -14.27 11.27
N GLY A 219 3.06 -14.41 11.16
CA GLY A 219 3.68 -15.04 10.01
C GLY A 219 5.20 -15.06 10.09
N ASP A 220 5.82 -15.38 8.97
CA ASP A 220 7.27 -15.40 8.82
C ASP A 220 7.70 -14.95 7.42
N TYR A 221 9.00 -14.72 7.26
CA TYR A 221 9.61 -14.41 5.98
C TYR A 221 10.86 -15.23 5.79
N THR A 222 10.98 -15.88 4.62
CA THR A 222 12.11 -16.73 4.27
C THR A 222 12.85 -16.16 3.06
N ALA A 223 14.16 -15.96 3.20
CA ALA A 223 15.04 -15.63 2.09
C ALA A 223 16.43 -16.22 2.34
N ASN A 224 17.11 -16.65 1.28
CA ASN A 224 18.44 -17.24 1.33
C ASN A 224 18.58 -18.42 2.33
N GLY A 225 17.52 -19.21 2.49
CA GLY A 225 17.49 -20.34 3.42
C GLY A 225 17.32 -19.97 4.89
N VAL A 226 17.10 -18.69 5.21
CA VAL A 226 16.88 -18.18 6.56
C VAL A 226 15.43 -17.78 6.71
N THR A 227 14.80 -18.23 7.79
CA THR A 227 13.41 -17.83 8.15
C THR A 227 13.44 -16.99 9.42
N VAL A 228 12.72 -15.88 9.39
CA VAL A 228 12.54 -14.98 10.53
C VAL A 228 11.06 -14.75 10.81
N ASP A 229 10.70 -14.67 12.09
CA ASP A 229 9.35 -14.35 12.53
C ASP A 229 8.93 -12.96 12.06
N ARG A 230 7.64 -12.81 11.72
CA ARG A 230 7.01 -11.55 11.34
C ARG A 230 5.68 -11.39 12.06
N ASN A 231 5.76 -11.13 13.36
CA ASN A 231 4.58 -10.96 14.23
C ASN A 231 4.38 -9.48 14.56
N ARG A 232 3.21 -8.94 14.21
CA ARG A 232 2.92 -7.49 14.30
C ARG A 232 1.53 -7.23 14.83
N TRP A 233 1.40 -6.12 15.51
CA TRP A 233 0.10 -5.53 15.80
C TRP A 233 0.16 -4.02 15.58
N ALA A 234 -0.98 -3.43 15.28
CA ALA A 234 -1.11 -2.00 15.10
C ALA A 234 -2.46 -1.50 15.60
N VAL A 235 -2.48 -0.23 15.97
CA VAL A 235 -3.70 0.53 16.22
C VAL A 235 -3.66 1.82 15.44
N ALA A 236 -4.81 2.25 14.96
CA ALA A 236 -4.89 3.41 14.09
C ALA A 236 -6.21 4.15 14.24
N ALA A 237 -6.19 5.44 13.95
CA ALA A 237 -7.38 6.25 13.78
C ALA A 237 -7.25 7.10 12.51
N LYS A 238 -8.36 7.28 11.80
CA LYS A 238 -8.46 8.21 10.67
C LYS A 238 -9.80 8.90 10.65
N TYR A 239 -9.78 10.17 10.26
CA TYR A 239 -10.96 10.97 10.01
C TYR A 239 -10.81 11.64 8.64
N GLU A 240 -11.81 11.46 7.77
CA GLU A 240 -11.79 11.98 6.40
C GLU A 240 -13.17 12.57 6.07
N HIS A 241 -13.33 13.88 6.18
CA HIS A 241 -14.60 14.57 5.96
C HIS A 241 -14.38 15.91 5.25
N ASN A 242 -15.22 16.23 4.24
CA ASN A 242 -15.21 17.52 3.53
C ASN A 242 -13.81 17.98 3.12
N SER A 243 -13.03 17.09 2.53
CA SER A 243 -11.63 17.31 2.14
C SER A 243 -10.63 17.44 3.30
N TRP A 244 -11.06 17.54 4.56
CA TRP A 244 -10.19 17.38 5.72
C TRP A 244 -9.76 15.94 5.87
N SER A 245 -8.54 15.74 6.32
CA SER A 245 -8.06 14.42 6.70
C SER A 245 -7.16 14.49 7.92
N ALA A 246 -7.33 13.54 8.83
CA ALA A 246 -6.41 13.31 9.94
C ALA A 246 -6.17 11.81 10.06
N ARG A 247 -4.92 11.39 10.24
CA ARG A 247 -4.54 9.98 10.39
C ARG A 247 -3.45 9.85 11.43
N ALA A 248 -3.54 8.83 12.27
CA ALA A 248 -2.48 8.43 13.18
C ALA A 248 -2.47 6.92 13.28
N GLU A 249 -1.29 6.32 13.17
CA GLU A 249 -1.10 4.88 13.24
C GLU A 249 0.16 4.56 14.06
N TYR A 250 0.09 3.52 14.89
CA TYR A 250 1.21 2.95 15.64
C TYR A 250 1.35 1.48 15.32
N VAL A 251 2.57 1.02 15.13
CA VAL A 251 2.91 -0.40 14.87
C VAL A 251 3.97 -0.86 15.85
N ASN A 252 3.81 -2.09 16.34
CA ASN A 252 4.83 -2.87 17.02
C ASN A 252 5.09 -4.16 16.24
N SER A 253 6.35 -4.52 16.03
CA SER A 253 6.81 -5.70 15.32
C SER A 253 7.79 -6.50 16.13
N LYS A 254 7.61 -7.82 16.15
CA LYS A 254 8.58 -8.81 16.64
C LYS A 254 9.09 -9.64 15.47
N GLY A 255 10.35 -10.01 15.51
CA GLY A 255 11.11 -10.75 14.51
C GLY A 255 12.44 -10.05 14.23
N HIS A 256 13.37 -10.77 13.65
CA HIS A 256 14.70 -10.26 13.28
C HIS A 256 14.75 -9.83 11.81
N LYS A 257 15.76 -9.08 11.44
CA LYS A 257 16.14 -8.91 10.04
C LYS A 257 17.00 -10.09 9.60
N ILE A 258 16.76 -10.58 8.41
CA ILE A 258 17.65 -11.62 7.81
C ILE A 258 19.09 -11.14 7.76
N SER A 259 19.33 -9.85 7.48
CA SER A 259 20.69 -9.26 7.42
C SER A 259 21.39 -9.15 8.77
N GLU A 260 20.72 -9.42 9.90
CA GLU A 260 21.30 -9.41 11.24
C GLU A 260 21.83 -10.81 11.65
N LEU A 261 21.63 -11.85 10.83
CA LEU A 261 22.14 -13.20 11.09
C LEU A 261 23.67 -13.20 11.06
N GLN A 262 24.27 -13.70 12.13
CA GLN A 262 25.71 -13.87 12.30
C GLN A 262 26.17 -15.26 11.84
N ALA A 263 27.45 -15.43 11.64
CA ALA A 263 28.05 -16.71 11.22
C ALA A 263 27.87 -17.84 12.24
N ASP A 264 27.67 -17.51 13.50
CA ASP A 264 27.39 -18.45 14.59
C ASP A 264 25.91 -18.85 14.73
N GLY A 265 25.04 -18.34 13.84
CA GLY A 265 23.61 -18.60 13.82
C GLY A 265 22.78 -17.70 14.76
N THR A 266 23.41 -16.76 15.47
CA THR A 266 22.71 -15.78 16.31
C THR A 266 22.31 -14.52 15.51
N PHE A 267 21.42 -13.70 16.06
CA PHE A 267 21.06 -12.42 15.47
C PHE A 267 21.63 -11.27 16.29
N SER A 268 22.26 -10.30 15.65
CA SER A 268 22.83 -9.12 16.29
C SER A 268 21.80 -8.09 16.76
N GLY A 269 20.59 -8.13 16.20
CA GLY A 269 19.51 -7.20 16.52
C GLY A 269 18.62 -7.66 17.67
N ALA A 270 17.82 -6.72 18.23
CA ALA A 270 16.90 -7.01 19.34
C ALA A 270 15.66 -7.82 18.95
N GLY A 271 15.47 -8.11 17.65
CA GLY A 271 14.30 -8.84 17.16
C GLY A 271 12.97 -8.11 17.40
N LYS A 272 12.99 -6.79 17.42
CA LYS A 272 11.82 -5.94 17.61
C LYS A 272 12.02 -4.58 16.95
N ALA A 273 10.95 -4.02 16.40
CA ALA A 273 10.92 -2.68 15.86
C ALA A 273 9.53 -2.08 16.08
N ASP A 274 9.45 -0.77 16.09
CA ASP A 274 8.17 -0.07 16.17
C ASP A 274 8.21 1.30 15.50
N GLY A 275 7.08 1.97 15.46
CA GLY A 275 6.99 3.32 14.96
C GLY A 275 5.56 3.82 14.94
N TRP A 276 5.42 5.10 14.60
CA TRP A 276 4.14 5.75 14.48
C TRP A 276 4.23 6.98 13.57
N TYR A 277 3.10 7.39 13.05
CA TYR A 277 2.98 8.71 12.46
C TYR A 277 1.67 9.37 12.84
N ALA A 278 1.66 10.70 12.74
CA ALA A 278 0.45 11.51 12.73
C ALA A 278 0.50 12.44 11.53
N ALA A 279 -0.61 12.53 10.80
CA ALA A 279 -0.73 13.33 9.59
C ALA A 279 -2.07 14.06 9.56
N VAL A 280 -2.05 15.29 9.06
CA VAL A 280 -3.24 16.09 8.81
C VAL A 280 -3.20 16.63 7.38
N GLY A 281 -4.38 16.77 6.77
CA GLY A 281 -4.56 17.43 5.48
C GLY A 281 -5.65 18.46 5.60
N VAL A 282 -5.28 19.73 5.38
CA VAL A 282 -6.14 20.90 5.55
C VAL A 282 -6.49 21.48 4.18
N PRO A 283 -7.76 21.48 3.75
CA PRO A 283 -8.16 22.16 2.54
C PRO A 283 -8.06 23.69 2.76
N VAL A 284 -7.36 24.37 1.86
CA VAL A 284 -7.31 25.84 1.83
C VAL A 284 -8.44 26.36 0.94
N ASN A 285 -8.67 25.65 -0.16
CA ASN A 285 -9.80 25.85 -1.07
C ASN A 285 -10.00 24.57 -1.93
N ASP A 286 -10.88 24.61 -2.93
CA ASP A 286 -11.25 23.44 -3.76
C ASP A 286 -10.09 22.83 -4.57
N TRP A 287 -9.06 23.58 -4.87
CA TRP A 287 -7.91 23.14 -5.67
C TRP A 287 -6.59 23.08 -4.91
N PHE A 288 -6.55 23.58 -3.67
CA PHE A 288 -5.32 23.64 -2.87
C PHE A 288 -5.53 23.04 -1.49
N LYS A 289 -4.71 22.06 -1.14
CA LYS A 289 -4.69 21.38 0.15
C LYS A 289 -3.26 21.28 0.67
N VAL A 290 -3.06 21.52 1.95
CA VAL A 290 -1.75 21.36 2.61
C VAL A 290 -1.79 20.17 3.53
N TYR A 291 -0.81 19.27 3.38
CA TYR A 291 -0.61 18.15 4.27
C TYR A 291 0.61 18.40 5.17
N ALA A 292 0.53 17.94 6.40
CA ALA A 292 1.65 17.90 7.33
C ALA A 292 1.71 16.52 8.01
N LYS A 293 2.91 16.01 8.23
CA LYS A 293 3.13 14.69 8.86
C LYS A 293 4.36 14.75 9.76
N TYR A 294 4.25 14.15 10.94
CA TYR A 294 5.37 13.72 11.75
C TYR A 294 5.41 12.20 11.78
N ASP A 295 6.57 11.62 11.50
CA ASP A 295 6.74 10.21 11.17
C ASP A 295 7.98 9.64 11.88
N VAL A 296 7.82 8.58 12.65
CA VAL A 296 8.85 8.00 13.51
C VAL A 296 8.94 6.49 13.26
N TYR A 297 10.17 6.02 13.05
CA TYR A 297 10.52 4.62 12.99
C TYR A 297 11.70 4.32 13.92
N ARG A 298 11.63 3.22 14.69
CA ARG A 298 12.68 2.77 15.60
C ARG A 298 13.06 1.32 15.28
N SER A 299 14.23 1.13 14.70
CA SER A 299 14.62 -0.17 14.14
C SER A 299 14.95 -1.25 15.18
N GLN A 300 15.09 -0.87 16.46
CA GLN A 300 15.28 -1.77 17.60
C GLN A 300 14.26 -1.48 18.72
N ALA A 301 13.17 -0.76 18.39
CA ALA A 301 12.20 -0.24 19.37
C ALA A 301 12.86 0.60 20.50
N SER A 302 13.92 1.33 20.16
CA SER A 302 14.73 2.15 21.09
C SER A 302 14.87 3.57 20.56
N SER A 303 14.97 4.55 21.47
CA SER A 303 15.22 5.95 21.12
C SER A 303 16.54 6.16 20.38
N GLU A 304 17.55 5.33 20.65
CA GLU A 304 18.87 5.39 20.00
C GLU A 304 18.82 4.98 18.52
N THR A 305 17.81 4.18 18.15
CA THR A 305 17.64 3.69 16.78
C THR A 305 16.52 4.41 16.04
N MET A 306 16.15 5.61 16.50
CA MET A 306 15.05 6.39 15.96
C MET A 306 15.48 7.15 14.70
N LYS A 307 14.66 7.02 13.65
CA LYS A 307 14.63 7.92 12.50
C LYS A 307 13.29 8.65 12.52
N SER A 308 13.33 9.98 12.56
CA SER A 308 12.13 10.81 12.51
C SER A 308 12.12 11.73 11.30
N MET A 309 10.93 12.10 10.84
CA MET A 309 10.77 12.98 9.69
C MET A 309 9.60 13.94 9.93
N TYR A 310 9.86 15.21 9.77
CA TYR A 310 8.85 16.26 9.64
C TYR A 310 8.60 16.51 8.16
N CYS A 311 7.36 16.48 7.74
CA CYS A 311 6.99 16.63 6.36
C CYS A 311 5.88 17.67 6.21
N ILE A 312 6.01 18.56 5.24
CA ILE A 312 4.94 19.44 4.77
C ILE A 312 4.79 19.28 3.25
N ALA A 313 3.56 19.14 2.78
CA ALA A 313 3.29 18.84 1.37
C ALA A 313 2.06 19.64 0.87
N PRO A 314 2.27 20.83 0.27
CA PRO A 314 1.24 21.53 -0.50
C PRO A 314 0.91 20.77 -1.80
N ASN A 315 -0.38 20.48 -2.00
CA ASN A 315 -0.94 19.77 -3.14
C ASN A 315 -1.89 20.69 -3.91
N PHE A 316 -1.66 20.82 -5.21
CA PHE A 316 -2.43 21.68 -6.12
C PHE A 316 -3.17 20.83 -7.14
N GLN A 317 -4.47 20.67 -6.98
CA GLN A 317 -5.34 19.97 -7.94
C GLN A 317 -5.67 20.90 -9.09
N ILE A 318 -4.84 20.90 -10.13
CA ILE A 318 -4.96 21.79 -11.30
C ILE A 318 -6.17 21.37 -12.16
N HIS A 319 -6.39 20.08 -12.29
CA HIS A 319 -7.53 19.47 -12.98
C HIS A 319 -7.84 18.13 -12.32
N LYS A 320 -9.05 17.60 -12.48
CA LYS A 320 -9.42 16.28 -11.92
C LYS A 320 -8.42 15.15 -12.24
N ASN A 321 -7.66 15.31 -13.32
CA ASN A 321 -6.66 14.36 -13.82
C ASN A 321 -5.21 14.82 -13.64
N LEU A 322 -4.97 16.04 -13.13
CA LEU A 322 -3.65 16.63 -13.02
C LEU A 322 -3.46 17.28 -11.64
N MET A 323 -2.44 16.83 -10.91
CA MET A 323 -2.07 17.39 -9.61
C MET A 323 -0.56 17.68 -9.59
N LEU A 324 -0.20 18.82 -9.03
CA LEU A 324 1.17 19.17 -8.66
C LEU A 324 1.28 19.05 -7.13
N GLN A 325 2.32 18.37 -6.66
CA GLN A 325 2.68 18.29 -5.25
C GLN A 325 4.09 18.81 -5.05
N LEU A 326 4.24 19.68 -4.08
CA LEU A 326 5.56 20.02 -3.52
C LEU A 326 5.65 19.38 -2.14
N GLN A 327 6.85 19.01 -1.73
CA GLN A 327 7.08 18.41 -0.42
C GLN A 327 8.44 18.80 0.12
N TYR A 328 8.46 19.19 1.37
CA TYR A 328 9.68 19.38 2.14
C TYR A 328 9.72 18.39 3.29
N ASN A 329 10.85 17.71 3.46
CA ASN A 329 11.13 16.80 4.55
C ASN A 329 12.36 17.28 5.32
N LEU A 330 12.27 17.33 6.64
CA LEU A 330 13.40 17.40 7.55
C LEU A 330 13.56 16.03 8.22
N VAL A 331 14.67 15.36 7.97
CA VAL A 331 14.96 14.01 8.47
C VAL A 331 16.01 14.09 9.56
N ASP A 332 15.76 13.41 10.69
CA ASP A 332 16.71 13.21 11.79
C ASP A 332 16.92 11.69 11.98
N ASN A 333 18.16 11.22 11.75
CA ASN A 333 18.53 9.83 11.83
C ASN A 333 19.56 9.61 12.92
N LYS A 334 19.12 9.25 14.12
CA LYS A 334 19.99 9.04 15.29
C LYS A 334 21.04 7.95 15.10
N PRO A 335 20.73 6.78 14.50
CA PRO A 335 21.75 5.74 14.26
C PRO A 335 23.01 6.22 13.55
N THR A 336 22.90 7.19 12.67
CA THR A 336 24.03 7.76 11.93
C THR A 336 24.40 9.16 12.40
N SER A 337 23.72 9.67 13.44
CA SER A 337 23.89 11.05 13.94
C SER A 337 23.80 12.12 12.83
N SER A 338 22.97 11.86 11.82
CA SER A 338 22.85 12.72 10.64
C SER A 338 21.47 13.35 10.53
N LYS A 339 21.45 14.59 10.02
CA LYS A 339 20.23 15.32 9.68
C LYS A 339 20.37 15.87 8.27
N TRP A 340 19.26 15.84 7.53
CA TRP A 340 19.25 16.37 6.17
C TRP A 340 17.86 16.87 5.79
N ASN A 341 17.85 17.64 4.72
CA ASN A 341 16.63 18.16 4.10
C ASN A 341 16.39 17.49 2.76
N GLU A 342 15.13 17.33 2.42
CA GLU A 342 14.69 16.88 1.10
C GLU A 342 13.63 17.84 0.57
N LEU A 343 13.73 18.20 -0.68
CA LEU A 343 12.71 18.95 -1.40
C LEU A 343 12.29 18.15 -2.62
N TRP A 344 10.99 17.87 -2.73
CA TRP A 344 10.42 17.12 -3.83
C TRP A 344 9.39 17.96 -4.58
N ALA A 345 9.37 17.82 -5.90
CA ALA A 345 8.31 18.31 -6.77
C ALA A 345 7.80 17.14 -7.58
N GLU A 346 6.52 16.86 -7.51
CA GLU A 346 5.89 15.73 -8.20
C GLU A 346 4.71 16.20 -9.04
N VAL A 347 4.64 15.67 -10.27
CA VAL A 347 3.50 15.85 -11.17
C VAL A 347 2.78 14.52 -11.29
N TYR A 348 1.51 14.54 -11.00
CA TYR A 348 0.62 13.40 -11.07
C TYR A 348 -0.37 13.58 -12.23
N PHE A 349 -0.42 12.63 -13.10
CA PHE A 349 -1.37 12.60 -14.20
C PHE A 349 -2.10 11.26 -14.23
N ARG A 350 -3.44 11.26 -14.29
CA ARG A 350 -4.28 10.05 -14.42
C ARG A 350 -5.18 10.11 -15.64
N PHE A 351 -5.54 8.96 -16.20
CA PHE A 351 -6.38 8.78 -17.37
C PHE A 351 -7.36 7.64 -17.21
#